data_5fe74d348e837db76fa6277fced60d60
#
_entry.id   5fe74d348e837db76fa6277fced60d60
#
_cell.length_a   1.000
_cell.length_b   1.000
_cell.length_c   1.000
_cell.angle_alpha   90.00
_cell.angle_beta   90.00
_cell.angle_gamma   90.00
#
_symmetry.space_group_name_H-M   'P 1'
#
loop_
_entity.id
_entity.type
_entity.pdbx_description
1 polymer ?
#
loop_
_entity_poly.entity_id
_entity_poly.type
_entity_poly.pdbx_seq_one_letter_code
_entity_poly.pdbx_strand_id
1 'polypeptide(L)'
;MNIRLKAKLIFEIILCAVIAVLLLDSCRGRKVTITQSSYIDRPAKIQPDYAGSAIPPNIAPLNFVIQQDGAGYFVKIYSEKGNPIEISSRKPTIMIPKQAWHELLDMNRGRQLNVDIYVESLAGASSSKGENVGWSRFQTLTAQIAAEDIDTFLVYRRIRPGHSTWREIGIYQRNLSCFDESTILNNEYFKHGCVNCHTFCSNRTEKVLIGIRSAVYGSSALLVEGDNVRKIGTKFGYTSWHPSGKIAVFSVNKVRQIFHSAASEVRDVLDFDSLMSYYEVESESVKTTPDFTKKDRLETYPAWSADGRYLYFCSAPVTWPDKTVVPESYDQIRYDLVRTSYDIDSDQWGALETVLSAEDTGLSILLPRISPDGRWLLFCMCDYGCFPVYRHSSDLYMMDLEAAKQTGQYKYRRLDINSSKSESWHSFSSNSRWIVFSSKRDSGVFTRTYIAYVDKSGKVHKPIRLPQKDPAYYDSCLWTYSVPELVTEPVRVTREKLGRIVRGSEKISVKMPITMATPKAGELPDSQEPWQTERE
;
A
#
# COMPACT_ATOMS: atom_id res chain seq x y z
N MET A 1 -42.82 -50.47 -16.56
CA MET A 1 -42.51 -49.38 -15.59
C MET A 1 -43.84 -48.79 -15.09
N ASN A 2 -44.16 -49.00 -13.79
CA ASN A 2 -45.48 -48.92 -13.22
C ASN A 2 -45.98 -47.43 -13.22
N ILE A 3 -47.23 -47.18 -13.69
CA ILE A 3 -47.85 -45.86 -13.78
C ILE A 3 -47.77 -45.09 -12.46
N ARG A 4 -47.87 -45.79 -11.32
CA ARG A 4 -47.72 -45.22 -9.97
C ARG A 4 -46.29 -44.65 -9.68
N LEU A 5 -45.27 -45.25 -10.27
CA LEU A 5 -43.88 -44.76 -10.09
C LEU A 5 -43.61 -43.47 -10.89
N LYS A 6 -44.20 -43.38 -12.10
CA LYS A 6 -44.14 -42.17 -12.94
C LYS A 6 -44.89 -41.00 -12.30
N ALA A 7 -46.06 -41.26 -11.70
CA ALA A 7 -46.86 -40.24 -11.02
C ALA A 7 -46.14 -39.70 -9.75
N LYS A 8 -45.48 -40.57 -9.00
CA LYS A 8 -44.67 -40.16 -7.83
C LYS A 8 -43.47 -39.31 -8.20
N LEU A 9 -42.77 -39.68 -9.28
CA LEU A 9 -41.60 -38.92 -9.76
C LEU A 9 -41.99 -37.52 -10.27
N ILE A 10 -43.12 -37.44 -11.01
CA ILE A 10 -43.67 -36.15 -11.48
C ILE A 10 -44.07 -35.25 -10.29
N PHE A 11 -44.69 -35.82 -9.25
CA PHE A 11 -45.07 -35.06 -8.05
C PHE A 11 -43.83 -34.52 -7.32
N GLU A 12 -42.74 -35.32 -7.15
CA GLU A 12 -41.52 -34.91 -6.53
C GLU A 12 -40.81 -33.80 -7.33
N ILE A 13 -40.79 -33.88 -8.69
CA ILE A 13 -40.23 -32.83 -9.54
C ILE A 13 -41.02 -31.52 -9.42
N ILE A 14 -42.34 -31.59 -9.40
CA ILE A 14 -43.20 -30.41 -9.22
C ILE A 14 -43.00 -29.80 -7.84
N LEU A 15 -42.91 -30.62 -6.79
CA LEU A 15 -42.67 -30.15 -5.43
C LEU A 15 -41.30 -29.47 -5.30
N CYS A 16 -40.24 -30.04 -5.88
CA CYS A 16 -38.93 -29.42 -5.95
C CYS A 16 -38.94 -28.11 -6.74
N ALA A 17 -39.65 -28.04 -7.86
CA ALA A 17 -39.79 -26.82 -8.64
C ALA A 17 -40.55 -25.72 -7.85
N VAL A 18 -41.62 -26.06 -7.15
CA VAL A 18 -42.38 -25.13 -6.30
C VAL A 18 -41.53 -24.63 -5.14
N ILE A 19 -40.76 -25.53 -4.48
CA ILE A 19 -39.82 -25.15 -3.40
C ILE A 19 -38.72 -24.25 -3.95
N ALA A 20 -38.16 -24.55 -5.14
CA ALA A 20 -37.18 -23.71 -5.79
C ALA A 20 -37.73 -22.31 -6.13
N VAL A 21 -38.97 -22.22 -6.63
CA VAL A 21 -39.63 -20.93 -6.90
C VAL A 21 -39.88 -20.16 -5.61
N LEU A 22 -40.35 -20.82 -4.53
CA LEU A 22 -40.55 -20.19 -3.23
C LEU A 22 -39.25 -19.72 -2.59
N LEU A 23 -38.15 -20.45 -2.79
CA LEU A 23 -36.81 -20.04 -2.35
C LEU A 23 -36.26 -18.88 -3.18
N LEU A 24 -36.54 -18.83 -4.48
CA LEU A 24 -36.19 -17.71 -5.35
C LEU A 24 -36.98 -16.44 -5.04
N ASP A 25 -38.26 -16.54 -4.67
CA ASP A 25 -39.06 -15.40 -4.23
C ASP A 25 -38.67 -14.89 -2.82
N SER A 26 -38.21 -15.77 -1.94
CA SER A 26 -37.69 -15.36 -0.63
C SER A 26 -36.31 -14.67 -0.74
N CYS A 27 -35.57 -14.85 -1.81
CA CYS A 27 -34.33 -14.14 -2.15
C CYS A 27 -34.55 -12.77 -2.86
N ARG A 28 -35.76 -12.50 -3.37
CA ARG A 28 -36.14 -11.16 -3.84
C ARG A 28 -36.41 -10.28 -2.65
N GLY A 29 -35.39 -9.53 -2.21
CA GLY A 29 -35.50 -8.55 -1.14
C GLY A 29 -36.74 -7.69 -1.32
N ARG A 30 -37.63 -7.68 -0.31
CA ARG A 30 -38.86 -6.88 -0.28
C ARG A 30 -38.48 -5.43 -0.59
N LYS A 31 -38.97 -4.85 -1.69
CA LYS A 31 -38.81 -3.42 -1.96
C LYS A 31 -39.41 -2.64 -0.81
N VAL A 32 -38.57 -2.07 0.02
CA VAL A 32 -38.99 -1.18 1.11
C VAL A 32 -39.28 0.17 0.49
N THR A 33 -40.52 0.64 0.59
CA THR A 33 -40.92 1.99 0.21
C THR A 33 -41.07 2.80 1.50
N ILE A 34 -40.17 3.75 1.72
CA ILE A 34 -40.25 4.65 2.88
C ILE A 34 -41.15 5.81 2.51
N THR A 35 -42.36 5.87 3.09
CA THR A 35 -43.33 6.93 2.84
C THR A 35 -43.20 8.10 3.82
N GLN A 36 -42.68 7.83 5.03
CA GLN A 36 -42.42 8.83 6.06
C GLN A 36 -41.12 8.52 6.79
N SER A 37 -40.38 9.56 7.12
CA SER A 37 -39.17 9.47 7.94
C SER A 37 -38.96 10.75 8.73
N SER A 38 -38.49 10.65 9.96
CA SER A 38 -37.95 11.78 10.73
C SER A 38 -36.58 12.15 10.21
N TYR A 39 -36.26 13.44 10.13
CA TYR A 39 -34.95 13.92 9.73
C TYR A 39 -34.03 14.06 10.94
N ILE A 40 -32.83 13.52 10.83
CA ILE A 40 -31.74 13.64 11.82
C ILE A 40 -30.68 14.56 11.25
N ASP A 41 -30.50 15.74 11.83
CA ASP A 41 -29.57 16.77 11.35
C ASP A 41 -28.10 16.48 11.78
N ARG A 42 -27.65 15.30 11.41
CA ARG A 42 -26.25 14.87 11.44
C ARG A 42 -26.03 13.73 10.45
N PRO A 43 -24.80 13.52 9.96
CA PRO A 43 -24.49 12.36 9.14
C PRO A 43 -24.57 11.06 9.94
N ALA A 44 -24.98 9.98 9.29
CA ALA A 44 -24.83 8.64 9.84
C ALA A 44 -23.33 8.29 9.92
N LYS A 45 -22.91 7.66 11.02
CA LYS A 45 -21.55 7.12 11.12
C LYS A 45 -21.47 5.82 10.34
N ILE A 46 -20.51 5.71 9.46
CA ILE A 46 -20.21 4.51 8.66
C ILE A 46 -18.77 4.07 8.85
N GLN A 47 -18.50 2.78 8.69
CA GLN A 47 -17.14 2.23 8.73
C GLN A 47 -16.93 1.25 7.57
N PRO A 48 -15.90 1.47 6.71
CA PRO A 48 -15.00 2.64 6.70
C PRO A 48 -15.74 3.96 6.41
N ASP A 49 -15.15 5.09 6.85
CA ASP A 49 -15.69 6.43 6.59
C ASP A 49 -15.24 6.95 5.24
N TYR A 50 -16.17 6.95 4.28
CA TYR A 50 -15.96 7.44 2.92
C TYR A 50 -16.51 8.87 2.68
N ALA A 51 -17.13 9.48 3.68
CA ALA A 51 -17.70 10.82 3.53
C ALA A 51 -16.64 11.87 3.26
N GLY A 52 -16.86 12.75 2.28
CA GLY A 52 -15.94 13.84 1.90
C GLY A 52 -14.68 13.39 1.18
N SER A 53 -14.56 12.10 0.81
CA SER A 53 -13.42 11.60 0.04
C SER A 53 -13.59 11.81 -1.47
N ALA A 54 -12.47 11.71 -2.20
CA ALA A 54 -12.48 11.51 -3.65
C ALA A 54 -12.20 10.04 -3.96
N ILE A 55 -13.02 9.42 -4.80
CA ILE A 55 -12.99 8.00 -5.11
C ILE A 55 -12.66 7.75 -6.58
N PRO A 56 -11.88 6.70 -6.91
CA PRO A 56 -11.64 6.33 -8.30
C PRO A 56 -12.93 5.85 -8.98
N PRO A 57 -13.22 6.23 -10.24
CA PRO A 57 -14.41 5.75 -10.93
C PRO A 57 -14.39 4.24 -11.22
N ASN A 58 -13.21 3.62 -11.25
CA ASN A 58 -13.01 2.20 -11.50
C ASN A 58 -12.70 1.38 -10.24
N ILE A 59 -13.04 1.88 -9.03
CA ILE A 59 -12.77 1.17 -7.77
C ILE A 59 -13.86 0.12 -7.47
N ALA A 60 -13.48 -0.93 -6.74
CA ALA A 60 -14.40 -1.91 -6.16
C ALA A 60 -15.48 -1.26 -5.27
N PRO A 61 -16.64 -1.88 -5.09
CA PRO A 61 -17.69 -1.37 -4.24
C PRO A 61 -17.18 -0.95 -2.85
N LEU A 62 -17.54 0.26 -2.42
CA LEU A 62 -17.20 0.80 -1.11
C LEU A 62 -18.21 0.29 -0.07
N ASN A 63 -18.20 -1.02 0.19
CA ASN A 63 -19.03 -1.63 1.22
C ASN A 63 -18.73 -1.02 2.59
N PHE A 64 -19.75 -0.87 3.43
CA PHE A 64 -19.62 -0.26 4.75
C PHE A 64 -20.59 -0.85 5.78
N VAL A 65 -20.31 -0.59 7.06
CA VAL A 65 -21.19 -0.90 8.19
C VAL A 65 -21.76 0.41 8.72
N ILE A 66 -23.07 0.48 8.87
CA ILE A 66 -23.74 1.62 9.52
C ILE A 66 -23.58 1.46 11.03
N GLN A 67 -23.01 2.47 11.69
CA GLN A 67 -22.71 2.47 13.12
C GLN A 67 -23.89 3.06 13.93
N GLN A 68 -25.13 2.69 13.56
CA GLN A 68 -26.37 3.09 14.20
C GLN A 68 -27.20 1.83 14.47
N ASP A 69 -27.75 1.73 15.68
CA ASP A 69 -28.64 0.62 16.02
C ASP A 69 -30.01 0.81 15.36
N GLY A 70 -30.53 -0.27 14.77
CA GLY A 70 -31.83 -0.26 14.08
C GLY A 70 -32.37 -1.66 13.80
N ALA A 71 -33.66 -1.77 13.57
CA ALA A 71 -34.34 -3.00 13.15
C ALA A 71 -34.18 -3.28 11.65
N GLY A 72 -33.96 -2.22 10.88
CA GLY A 72 -33.76 -2.27 9.43
C GLY A 72 -32.97 -1.07 8.91
N TYR A 73 -32.39 -1.23 7.75
CA TYR A 73 -31.55 -0.24 7.09
C TYR A 73 -31.95 -0.13 5.62
N PHE A 74 -32.06 1.12 5.15
CA PHE A 74 -32.24 1.40 3.74
C PHE A 74 -31.23 2.44 3.31
N VAL A 75 -30.53 2.15 2.20
CA VAL A 75 -29.49 3.02 1.64
C VAL A 75 -29.81 3.31 0.19
N LYS A 76 -29.74 4.59 -0.18
CA LYS A 76 -29.87 5.05 -1.56
C LYS A 76 -28.58 5.75 -1.97
N ILE A 77 -27.90 5.18 -2.97
CA ILE A 77 -26.65 5.72 -3.54
C ILE A 77 -26.99 6.26 -4.92
N TYR A 78 -26.67 7.53 -5.18
CA TYR A 78 -27.06 8.18 -6.44
C TYR A 78 -26.12 9.34 -6.79
N SER A 79 -26.15 9.72 -8.05
CA SER A 79 -25.49 10.90 -8.60
C SER A 79 -26.40 11.58 -9.60
N GLU A 80 -25.91 12.52 -10.39
CA GLU A 80 -26.71 13.29 -11.36
C GLU A 80 -27.28 12.40 -12.48
N LYS A 81 -26.57 11.35 -12.89
CA LYS A 81 -26.93 10.48 -14.01
C LYS A 81 -27.05 9.03 -13.55
N GLY A 82 -27.87 8.27 -14.27
CA GLY A 82 -28.06 6.85 -14.04
C GLY A 82 -29.12 6.56 -12.98
N ASN A 83 -29.40 5.28 -12.80
CA ASN A 83 -30.37 4.82 -11.81
C ASN A 83 -29.71 4.78 -10.42
N PRO A 84 -30.44 5.19 -9.37
CA PRO A 84 -29.96 5.05 -8.00
C PRO A 84 -29.82 3.57 -7.62
N ILE A 85 -28.82 3.27 -6.79
CA ILE A 85 -28.65 1.96 -6.16
C ILE A 85 -29.41 2.01 -4.83
N GLU A 86 -30.43 1.16 -4.69
CA GLU A 86 -31.25 1.06 -3.50
C GLU A 86 -31.00 -0.29 -2.82
N ILE A 87 -30.64 -0.25 -1.53
CA ILE A 87 -30.29 -1.44 -0.74
C ILE A 87 -31.11 -1.44 0.54
N SER A 88 -31.86 -2.53 0.76
CA SER A 88 -32.56 -2.79 2.00
C SER A 88 -31.88 -3.93 2.74
N SER A 89 -31.64 -3.79 4.05
CA SER A 89 -30.96 -4.79 4.87
C SER A 89 -31.54 -4.83 6.28
N ARG A 90 -31.56 -6.00 6.90
CA ARG A 90 -31.81 -6.14 8.35
C ARG A 90 -30.53 -6.09 9.18
N LYS A 91 -29.37 -6.06 8.51
CA LYS A 91 -28.05 -5.94 9.15
C LYS A 91 -27.46 -4.57 8.82
N PRO A 92 -26.67 -3.99 9.71
CA PRO A 92 -26.00 -2.71 9.44
C PRO A 92 -24.97 -2.78 8.32
N THR A 93 -24.58 -3.99 7.89
CA THR A 93 -23.61 -4.21 6.80
C THR A 93 -24.29 -3.99 5.45
N ILE A 94 -23.76 -3.04 4.68
CA ILE A 94 -24.25 -2.67 3.36
C ILE A 94 -23.29 -3.21 2.31
N MET A 95 -23.82 -4.07 1.44
CA MET A 95 -23.09 -4.70 0.33
C MET A 95 -23.59 -4.10 -0.98
N ILE A 96 -22.75 -3.33 -1.66
CA ILE A 96 -23.10 -2.61 -2.88
C ILE A 96 -22.96 -3.55 -4.09
N PRO A 97 -24.01 -3.70 -4.94
CA PRO A 97 -23.91 -4.52 -6.15
C PRO A 97 -22.85 -3.98 -7.12
N LYS A 98 -21.87 -4.82 -7.47
CA LYS A 98 -20.69 -4.44 -8.27
C LYS A 98 -21.05 -3.80 -9.61
N GLN A 99 -21.94 -4.40 -10.38
CA GLN A 99 -22.28 -3.91 -11.71
C GLN A 99 -22.94 -2.52 -11.65
N ALA A 100 -23.99 -2.35 -10.83
CA ALA A 100 -24.65 -1.07 -10.67
C ALA A 100 -23.71 0.01 -10.11
N TRP A 101 -22.77 -0.37 -9.24
CA TRP A 101 -21.74 0.53 -8.73
C TRP A 101 -20.85 1.07 -9.85
N HIS A 102 -20.28 0.19 -10.69
CA HIS A 102 -19.42 0.63 -11.78
C HIS A 102 -20.17 1.46 -12.82
N GLU A 103 -21.39 1.06 -13.19
CA GLU A 103 -22.23 1.84 -14.12
C GLU A 103 -22.51 3.24 -13.58
N LEU A 104 -22.84 3.36 -12.28
CA LEU A 104 -23.11 4.66 -11.65
C LEU A 104 -21.86 5.54 -11.63
N LEU A 105 -20.68 4.99 -11.23
CA LEU A 105 -19.45 5.75 -11.17
C LEU A 105 -18.98 6.21 -12.55
N ASP A 106 -19.01 5.31 -13.54
CA ASP A 106 -18.54 5.62 -14.90
C ASP A 106 -19.36 6.73 -15.58
N MET A 107 -20.70 6.71 -15.40
CA MET A 107 -21.57 7.78 -15.92
C MET A 107 -21.37 9.13 -15.23
N ASN A 108 -20.75 9.17 -14.06
CA ASN A 108 -20.67 10.36 -13.20
C ASN A 108 -19.24 10.78 -12.86
N ARG A 109 -18.28 10.50 -13.73
CA ARG A 109 -16.89 10.97 -13.57
C ARG A 109 -16.83 12.48 -13.38
N GLY A 110 -16.07 12.92 -12.38
CA GLY A 110 -15.93 14.34 -12.02
C GLY A 110 -17.12 14.91 -11.25
N ARG A 111 -18.11 14.08 -10.85
CA ARG A 111 -19.35 14.52 -10.19
C ARG A 111 -19.42 14.04 -8.76
N GLN A 112 -20.41 14.60 -8.03
CA GLN A 112 -20.67 14.21 -6.65
C GLN A 112 -21.47 12.91 -6.59
N LEU A 113 -21.06 12.01 -5.70
CA LEU A 113 -21.79 10.84 -5.27
C LEU A 113 -22.52 11.18 -3.96
N ASN A 114 -23.79 10.80 -3.86
CA ASN A 114 -24.62 11.02 -2.67
C ASN A 114 -25.07 9.68 -2.10
N VAL A 115 -25.08 9.59 -0.76
CA VAL A 115 -25.55 8.41 -0.02
C VAL A 115 -26.54 8.84 1.06
N ASP A 116 -27.80 8.53 0.83
CA ASP A 116 -28.85 8.69 1.83
C ASP A 116 -28.96 7.42 2.66
N ILE A 117 -28.98 7.57 3.98
CA ILE A 117 -29.05 6.45 4.93
C ILE A 117 -30.32 6.64 5.78
N TYR A 118 -31.10 5.57 5.82
CA TYR A 118 -32.29 5.47 6.65
C TYR A 118 -32.13 4.29 7.60
N VAL A 119 -32.53 4.50 8.87
CA VAL A 119 -32.48 3.48 9.92
C VAL A 119 -33.88 3.34 10.53
N GLU A 120 -34.39 2.11 10.57
CA GLU A 120 -35.67 1.77 11.18
C GLU A 120 -35.48 1.65 12.70
N SER A 121 -36.36 2.32 13.47
CA SER A 121 -36.31 2.26 14.94
C SER A 121 -36.58 0.84 15.46
N LEU A 122 -35.88 0.45 16.54
CA LEU A 122 -36.15 -0.82 17.22
C LEU A 122 -37.58 -0.80 17.83
N ALA A 123 -38.32 -1.87 17.65
CA ALA A 123 -39.65 -2.03 18.27
C ALA A 123 -39.51 -1.94 19.80
N GLY A 124 -40.22 -1.00 20.44
CA GLY A 124 -40.14 -0.76 21.89
C GLY A 124 -39.29 0.46 22.30
N ALA A 125 -38.60 1.13 21.38
CA ALA A 125 -38.04 2.44 21.65
C ALA A 125 -39.14 3.49 21.68
N SER A 126 -39.78 3.67 22.84
CA SER A 126 -40.77 4.74 23.08
C SER A 126 -40.05 6.08 23.02
N SER A 127 -40.30 6.88 21.98
CA SER A 127 -39.99 8.29 22.09
C SER A 127 -40.90 8.90 23.15
N SER A 128 -40.34 9.69 24.06
CA SER A 128 -41.07 10.43 25.10
C SER A 128 -42.09 11.45 24.54
N LYS A 129 -42.37 11.45 23.23
CA LYS A 129 -43.28 12.35 22.50
C LYS A 129 -44.36 11.64 21.69
N GLY A 130 -44.60 10.33 21.87
CA GLY A 130 -45.73 9.65 21.19
C GLY A 130 -45.59 9.55 19.66
N GLU A 131 -44.38 9.71 19.10
CA GLU A 131 -44.15 9.61 17.67
C GLU A 131 -43.96 8.15 17.25
N ASN A 132 -44.65 7.78 16.17
CA ASN A 132 -44.67 6.43 15.62
C ASN A 132 -43.27 5.85 15.39
N VAL A 133 -43.09 4.59 15.76
CA VAL A 133 -42.00 3.72 15.35
C VAL A 133 -41.86 3.81 13.82
N GLY A 134 -40.81 4.47 13.34
CA GLY A 134 -40.68 4.80 11.93
C GLY A 134 -39.20 4.84 11.49
N TRP A 135 -38.98 5.27 10.27
CA TRP A 135 -37.68 5.46 9.69
C TRP A 135 -37.08 6.83 10.07
N SER A 136 -35.81 6.84 10.40
CA SER A 136 -34.98 8.06 10.58
C SER A 136 -34.08 8.24 9.39
N ARG A 137 -34.15 9.38 8.69
CA ARG A 137 -33.27 9.77 7.61
C ARG A 137 -32.16 10.65 8.16
N PHE A 138 -30.91 10.27 7.92
CA PHE A 138 -29.73 11.05 8.29
C PHE A 138 -29.36 12.06 7.19
N GLN A 139 -28.53 13.06 7.56
CA GLN A 139 -27.93 13.96 6.60
C GLN A 139 -27.19 13.17 5.52
N THR A 140 -27.37 13.55 4.25
CA THR A 140 -26.76 12.91 3.08
C THR A 140 -25.24 12.93 3.19
N LEU A 141 -24.62 11.76 3.09
CA LEU A 141 -23.17 11.66 2.92
C LEU A 141 -22.80 11.94 1.47
N THR A 142 -21.68 12.63 1.27
CA THR A 142 -21.21 12.96 -0.09
C THR A 142 -19.77 12.48 -0.27
N ALA A 143 -19.43 12.09 -1.49
CA ALA A 143 -18.08 11.83 -1.95
C ALA A 143 -17.93 12.41 -3.37
N GLN A 144 -16.71 12.65 -3.83
CA GLN A 144 -16.44 13.06 -5.20
C GLN A 144 -15.99 11.86 -6.02
N ILE A 145 -16.58 11.63 -7.17
CA ILE A 145 -16.08 10.69 -8.17
C ILE A 145 -14.99 11.43 -8.96
N ALA A 146 -13.75 10.95 -8.94
CA ALA A 146 -12.69 11.56 -9.73
C ALA A 146 -12.96 11.42 -11.23
N ALA A 147 -12.31 12.27 -12.04
CA ALA A 147 -12.39 12.13 -13.49
C ALA A 147 -11.48 11.02 -14.02
N GLU A 148 -10.34 10.82 -13.35
CA GLU A 148 -9.28 9.92 -13.77
C GLU A 148 -9.35 8.58 -13.03
N ASP A 149 -9.15 7.50 -13.79
CA ASP A 149 -9.02 6.15 -13.24
C ASP A 149 -7.78 6.02 -12.35
N ILE A 150 -7.84 5.10 -11.41
CA ILE A 150 -6.65 4.58 -10.74
C ILE A 150 -6.11 3.38 -11.56
N ASP A 151 -4.81 3.10 -11.45
CA ASP A 151 -4.24 1.89 -12.04
C ASP A 151 -5.01 0.65 -11.57
N THR A 152 -5.17 -0.30 -12.47
CA THR A 152 -6.08 -1.44 -12.25
C THR A 152 -5.63 -2.37 -11.13
N PHE A 153 -4.32 -2.46 -10.88
CA PHE A 153 -3.76 -3.36 -9.88
C PHE A 153 -2.97 -2.62 -8.82
N LEU A 154 -3.03 -3.15 -7.61
CA LEU A 154 -2.20 -2.77 -6.48
C LEU A 154 -1.38 -3.97 -6.05
N VAL A 155 -0.05 -3.80 -5.99
CA VAL A 155 0.88 -4.77 -5.43
C VAL A 155 1.30 -4.32 -4.05
N TYR A 156 1.37 -5.23 -3.09
CA TYR A 156 1.78 -4.94 -1.72
C TYR A 156 2.40 -6.15 -1.04
N ARG A 157 3.16 -5.88 -0.01
CA ARG A 157 3.68 -6.89 0.90
C ARG A 157 2.72 -7.08 2.07
N ARG A 158 2.36 -8.33 2.38
CA ARG A 158 1.73 -8.71 3.66
C ARG A 158 2.75 -9.38 4.55
N ILE A 159 2.75 -8.99 5.82
CA ILE A 159 3.68 -9.50 6.82
C ILE A 159 3.01 -9.53 8.18
N ARG A 160 3.29 -10.55 8.99
CA ARG A 160 2.89 -10.59 10.40
C ARG A 160 3.67 -9.54 11.21
N PRO A 161 3.06 -8.84 12.17
CA PRO A 161 3.77 -7.91 13.04
C PRO A 161 4.59 -8.64 14.12
N GLY A 162 5.47 -7.87 14.79
CA GLY A 162 6.22 -8.35 15.93
C GLY A 162 7.35 -9.31 15.58
N HIS A 163 7.68 -10.19 16.51
CA HIS A 163 8.81 -11.10 16.40
C HIS A 163 8.64 -12.20 15.34
N SER A 164 7.40 -12.52 14.96
CA SER A 164 7.09 -13.53 13.95
C SER A 164 7.13 -13.01 12.51
N THR A 165 7.73 -11.85 12.28
CA THR A 165 7.69 -11.10 11.02
C THR A 165 8.03 -11.90 9.78
N TRP A 166 8.97 -12.84 9.89
CA TRP A 166 9.49 -13.61 8.76
C TRP A 166 8.83 -14.96 8.56
N ARG A 167 8.03 -15.44 9.51
CA ARG A 167 7.32 -16.72 9.38
C ARG A 167 6.32 -16.69 8.25
N GLU A 168 5.61 -15.60 8.14
CA GLU A 168 4.56 -15.41 7.13
C GLU A 168 4.75 -14.05 6.45
N ILE A 169 5.35 -14.08 5.28
CA ILE A 169 5.58 -12.90 4.45
C ILE A 169 5.36 -13.23 2.99
N GLY A 170 4.75 -12.31 2.24
CA GLY A 170 4.53 -12.49 0.81
C GLY A 170 4.22 -11.17 0.11
N ILE A 171 4.41 -11.19 -1.20
CA ILE A 171 3.99 -10.15 -2.13
C ILE A 171 2.70 -10.62 -2.79
N TYR A 172 1.70 -9.76 -2.76
CA TYR A 172 0.36 -10.02 -3.27
C TYR A 172 -0.02 -8.93 -4.25
N GLN A 173 -0.88 -9.29 -5.19
CA GLN A 173 -1.50 -8.32 -6.10
C GLN A 173 -3.01 -8.39 -5.98
N ARG A 174 -3.66 -7.25 -6.16
CA ARG A 174 -5.09 -7.11 -6.07
C ARG A 174 -5.63 -6.28 -7.23
N ASN A 175 -6.68 -6.78 -7.85
CA ASN A 175 -7.46 -6.00 -8.80
C ASN A 175 -8.33 -4.98 -8.04
N LEU A 176 -8.10 -3.69 -8.28
CA LEU A 176 -8.80 -2.61 -7.59
C LEU A 176 -10.25 -2.42 -8.06
N SER A 177 -10.63 -2.94 -9.23
CA SER A 177 -12.02 -2.90 -9.70
C SER A 177 -12.94 -3.95 -9.05
N CYS A 178 -12.33 -4.87 -8.29
CA CYS A 178 -13.02 -5.93 -7.57
C CYS A 178 -12.26 -6.30 -6.29
N PHE A 179 -12.60 -7.44 -5.68
CA PHE A 179 -11.95 -7.89 -4.45
C PHE A 179 -10.95 -9.05 -4.67
N ASP A 180 -10.63 -9.35 -5.94
CA ASP A 180 -9.78 -10.48 -6.29
C ASP A 180 -8.32 -10.18 -5.93
N GLU A 181 -7.75 -11.02 -5.09
CA GLU A 181 -6.37 -10.98 -4.66
C GLU A 181 -5.67 -12.27 -5.06
N SER A 182 -4.43 -12.18 -5.52
CA SER A 182 -3.59 -13.35 -5.78
C SER A 182 -2.18 -13.16 -5.24
N THR A 183 -1.50 -14.27 -4.95
CA THR A 183 -0.13 -14.28 -4.46
C THR A 183 0.83 -14.23 -5.63
N ILE A 184 1.73 -13.22 -5.65
CA ILE A 184 2.87 -13.18 -6.58
C ILE A 184 3.96 -14.14 -6.10
N LEU A 185 4.37 -14.02 -4.84
CA LEU A 185 5.34 -14.90 -4.21
C LEU A 185 5.23 -14.80 -2.68
N ASN A 186 5.18 -15.93 -2.00
CA ASN A 186 5.28 -15.99 -0.54
C ASN A 186 6.41 -16.93 -0.11
N ASN A 187 6.82 -16.81 1.12
CA ASN A 187 8.01 -17.51 1.64
C ASN A 187 7.84 -19.02 1.87
N GLU A 188 6.64 -19.54 1.79
CA GLU A 188 6.37 -21.00 1.82
C GLU A 188 7.10 -21.73 0.67
N TYR A 189 7.28 -21.03 -0.49
CA TYR A 189 7.96 -21.59 -1.65
C TYR A 189 9.47 -21.80 -1.47
N PHE A 190 10.09 -21.23 -0.44
CA PHE A 190 11.54 -21.29 -0.23
C PHE A 190 11.94 -21.33 1.27
N LYS A 191 11.30 -22.22 2.03
CA LYS A 191 11.62 -22.54 3.43
C LYS A 191 11.63 -21.31 4.34
N HIS A 192 10.55 -20.52 4.28
CA HIS A 192 10.31 -19.36 5.14
C HIS A 192 11.41 -18.28 5.15
N GLY A 193 12.12 -18.11 4.04
CA GLY A 193 13.00 -16.95 3.83
C GLY A 193 12.21 -15.64 3.71
N CYS A 194 12.94 -14.52 3.68
CA CYS A 194 12.34 -13.21 3.50
C CYS A 194 12.12 -12.92 2.01
N VAL A 195 10.89 -12.55 1.64
CA VAL A 195 10.56 -11.87 0.39
C VAL A 195 10.27 -10.42 0.70
N ASN A 196 11.17 -9.55 0.31
CA ASN A 196 11.10 -8.13 0.66
C ASN A 196 11.40 -7.29 -0.57
N CYS A 197 10.95 -6.03 -0.58
CA CYS A 197 11.29 -5.07 -1.61
C CYS A 197 10.99 -5.57 -3.04
N HIS A 198 9.80 -5.26 -3.51
CA HIS A 198 9.50 -5.28 -4.93
C HIS A 198 9.59 -3.85 -5.47
N THR A 199 9.91 -3.70 -6.73
CA THR A 199 9.87 -2.41 -7.40
C THR A 199 9.63 -2.61 -8.89
N PHE A 200 8.70 -1.85 -9.43
CA PHE A 200 8.28 -1.89 -10.82
C PHE A 200 8.93 -0.76 -11.62
N CYS A 201 9.30 -1.03 -12.86
CA CYS A 201 9.76 -0.01 -13.78
C CYS A 201 8.54 0.74 -14.35
N SER A 202 8.41 2.04 -14.04
CA SER A 202 7.37 2.93 -14.57
C SER A 202 5.93 2.39 -14.43
N ASN A 203 5.58 1.84 -13.25
CA ASN A 203 4.28 1.24 -12.94
C ASN A 203 3.89 0.03 -13.83
N ARG A 204 4.85 -0.58 -14.54
CA ARG A 204 4.63 -1.69 -15.47
C ARG A 204 5.10 -3.01 -14.90
N THR A 205 4.35 -4.06 -15.14
CA THR A 205 4.64 -5.40 -14.62
C THR A 205 5.59 -6.23 -15.49
N GLU A 206 5.88 -5.74 -16.71
CA GLU A 206 6.85 -6.38 -17.60
C GLU A 206 8.27 -6.36 -17.06
N LYS A 207 8.59 -5.39 -16.17
CA LYS A 207 9.92 -5.31 -15.56
C LYS A 207 9.81 -5.03 -14.07
N VAL A 208 10.17 -6.02 -13.25
CA VAL A 208 10.14 -5.92 -11.79
C VAL A 208 11.36 -6.60 -11.15
N LEU A 209 11.84 -6.01 -10.07
CA LEU A 209 12.81 -6.63 -9.17
C LEU A 209 12.14 -7.07 -7.88
N ILE A 210 12.46 -8.29 -7.43
CA ILE A 210 11.97 -8.86 -6.16
C ILE A 210 13.17 -9.32 -5.34
N GLY A 211 13.38 -8.73 -4.16
CA GLY A 211 14.47 -9.09 -3.26
C GLY A 211 14.14 -10.33 -2.43
N ILE A 212 15.08 -11.28 -2.37
CA ILE A 212 14.98 -12.52 -1.61
C ILE A 212 16.14 -12.61 -0.62
N ARG A 213 15.84 -13.06 0.60
CA ARG A 213 16.85 -13.47 1.59
C ARG A 213 16.45 -14.81 2.17
N SER A 214 17.30 -15.80 2.04
CA SER A 214 17.05 -17.15 2.54
C SER A 214 18.35 -17.73 3.13
N ALA A 215 18.26 -18.27 4.33
CA ALA A 215 19.36 -18.99 4.95
C ALA A 215 19.75 -20.24 4.14
N VAL A 216 18.80 -20.86 3.45
CA VAL A 216 19.00 -22.09 2.67
C VAL A 216 19.44 -21.81 1.23
N TYR A 217 18.83 -20.82 0.58
CA TYR A 217 19.02 -20.55 -0.86
C TYR A 217 19.84 -19.27 -1.14
N GLY A 218 20.36 -18.65 -0.07
CA GLY A 218 21.14 -17.42 -0.15
C GLY A 218 20.31 -16.17 -0.43
N SER A 219 20.98 -15.03 -0.42
CA SER A 219 20.39 -13.75 -0.81
C SER A 219 20.47 -13.56 -2.32
N SER A 220 19.40 -13.07 -2.93
CA SER A 220 19.33 -12.83 -4.38
C SER A 220 18.27 -11.77 -4.70
N ALA A 221 18.32 -11.24 -5.91
CA ALA A 221 17.23 -10.49 -6.50
C ALA A 221 16.69 -11.26 -7.72
N LEU A 222 15.38 -11.35 -7.85
CA LEU A 222 14.73 -11.87 -9.05
C LEU A 222 14.46 -10.69 -9.99
N LEU A 223 15.01 -10.73 -11.18
CA LEU A 223 14.70 -9.82 -12.27
C LEU A 223 13.67 -10.52 -13.18
N VAL A 224 12.46 -9.99 -13.20
CA VAL A 224 11.37 -10.42 -14.08
C VAL A 224 11.31 -9.48 -15.27
N GLU A 225 11.36 -10.01 -16.48
CA GLU A 225 11.20 -9.29 -17.76
C GLU A 225 10.20 -10.05 -18.63
N GLY A 226 8.94 -9.63 -18.58
CA GLY A 226 7.84 -10.40 -19.18
C GLY A 226 7.74 -11.79 -18.56
N ASP A 227 7.85 -12.82 -19.40
CA ASP A 227 7.87 -14.21 -18.94
C ASP A 227 9.27 -14.69 -18.52
N ASN A 228 10.32 -13.94 -18.82
CA ASN A 228 11.68 -14.31 -18.43
C ASN A 228 11.95 -13.91 -16.99
N VAL A 229 12.59 -14.80 -16.22
CA VAL A 229 13.00 -14.53 -14.84
C VAL A 229 14.43 -14.96 -14.65
N ARG A 230 15.29 -14.02 -14.24
CA ARG A 230 16.69 -14.26 -13.92
C ARG A 230 16.93 -14.06 -12.43
N LYS A 231 17.77 -14.89 -11.84
CA LYS A 231 18.20 -14.76 -10.44
C LYS A 231 19.55 -14.08 -10.41
N ILE A 232 19.63 -12.91 -9.80
CA ILE A 232 20.88 -12.18 -9.57
C ILE A 232 21.45 -12.59 -8.21
N GLY A 233 22.71 -13.03 -8.16
CA GLY A 233 23.34 -13.64 -6.98
C GLY A 233 23.77 -12.64 -5.91
N THR A 234 23.04 -11.54 -5.73
CA THR A 234 23.29 -10.56 -4.67
C THR A 234 21.99 -9.95 -4.15
N LYS A 235 22.05 -9.41 -2.94
CA LYS A 235 20.92 -8.72 -2.30
C LYS A 235 20.83 -7.30 -2.84
N PHE A 236 19.64 -6.93 -3.33
CA PHE A 236 19.23 -5.56 -3.51
C PHE A 236 18.40 -5.12 -2.30
N GLY A 237 18.73 -3.98 -1.73
CA GLY A 237 17.95 -3.35 -0.66
C GLY A 237 16.81 -2.52 -1.24
N TYR A 238 16.77 -1.24 -0.89
CA TYR A 238 15.78 -0.32 -1.50
C TYR A 238 16.24 0.01 -2.91
N THR A 239 15.34 -0.17 -3.86
CA THR A 239 15.66 -0.15 -5.28
C THR A 239 14.78 0.84 -6.02
N SER A 240 15.35 1.52 -7.01
CA SER A 240 14.64 2.36 -7.95
C SER A 240 15.14 2.12 -9.38
N TRP A 241 14.19 1.90 -10.29
CA TRP A 241 14.48 1.80 -11.71
C TRP A 241 14.70 3.16 -12.33
N HIS A 242 15.73 3.28 -13.14
CA HIS A 242 15.81 4.34 -14.14
C HIS A 242 14.63 4.20 -15.13
N PRO A 243 13.97 5.28 -15.58
CA PRO A 243 12.80 5.18 -16.46
C PRO A 243 13.04 4.39 -17.76
N SER A 244 14.27 4.37 -18.27
CA SER A 244 14.62 3.54 -19.44
C SER A 244 14.55 2.03 -19.18
N GLY A 245 14.53 1.59 -17.92
CA GLY A 245 14.62 0.19 -17.53
C GLY A 245 15.99 -0.47 -17.79
N LYS A 246 17.02 0.29 -18.18
CA LYS A 246 18.37 -0.23 -18.43
C LYS A 246 19.18 -0.42 -17.15
N ILE A 247 18.95 0.43 -16.15
CA ILE A 247 19.65 0.36 -14.86
C ILE A 247 18.69 0.43 -13.68
N ALA A 248 19.10 -0.18 -12.57
CA ALA A 248 18.42 -0.10 -11.29
C ALA A 248 19.42 0.27 -10.20
N VAL A 249 19.21 1.43 -9.55
CA VAL A 249 19.99 1.81 -8.37
C VAL A 249 19.39 1.14 -7.15
N PHE A 250 20.24 0.62 -6.28
CA PHE A 250 19.81 -0.02 -5.04
C PHE A 250 20.76 0.30 -3.90
N SER A 251 20.23 0.31 -2.69
CA SER A 251 21.07 0.39 -1.48
C SER A 251 21.36 -1.01 -0.93
N VAL A 252 22.50 -1.13 -0.26
CA VAL A 252 22.85 -2.28 0.56
C VAL A 252 22.93 -1.80 1.98
N ASN A 253 22.01 -2.26 2.83
CA ASN A 253 21.85 -1.78 4.19
C ASN A 253 22.22 -2.86 5.21
N LYS A 254 22.96 -2.47 6.25
CA LYS A 254 23.12 -3.22 7.49
C LYS A 254 22.21 -2.61 8.55
N VAL A 255 21.08 -3.24 8.77
CA VAL A 255 20.10 -2.76 9.73
C VAL A 255 20.13 -3.60 11.01
N ARG A 256 19.89 -2.97 12.14
CA ARG A 256 19.65 -3.61 13.43
C ARG A 256 18.25 -3.28 13.92
N GLN A 257 17.54 -4.29 14.37
CA GLN A 257 16.25 -4.11 15.03
C GLN A 257 16.48 -3.95 16.54
N ILE A 258 15.81 -2.97 17.12
CA ILE A 258 15.75 -2.73 18.54
C ILE A 258 14.31 -2.95 18.97
N PHE A 259 14.10 -3.66 20.08
CA PHE A 259 12.79 -3.90 20.66
C PHE A 259 12.68 -3.15 21.98
N HIS A 260 11.63 -2.37 22.13
CA HIS A 260 11.33 -1.60 23.31
C HIS A 260 10.26 -2.30 24.15
N SER A 261 10.53 -2.47 25.44
CA SER A 261 9.57 -3.10 26.37
C SER A 261 8.48 -2.15 26.86
N ALA A 262 8.70 -0.85 26.78
CA ALA A 262 7.83 0.18 27.38
C ALA A 262 7.66 1.43 26.50
N ALA A 263 7.71 1.31 25.18
CA ALA A 263 7.49 2.41 24.25
C ALA A 263 6.16 2.27 23.50
N SER A 264 5.68 3.36 22.92
CA SER A 264 4.48 3.37 22.07
C SER A 264 4.64 2.53 20.80
N GLU A 265 5.89 2.38 20.30
CA GLU A 265 6.28 1.44 19.26
C GLU A 265 7.19 0.37 19.87
N VAL A 266 6.84 -0.89 19.62
CA VAL A 266 7.60 -2.04 20.16
C VAL A 266 8.91 -2.28 19.44
N ARG A 267 9.11 -1.68 18.27
CA ARG A 267 10.26 -1.90 17.41
C ARG A 267 10.82 -0.60 16.86
N ASP A 268 12.13 -0.56 16.75
CA ASP A 268 12.85 0.42 15.95
C ASP A 268 13.83 -0.28 15.02
N VAL A 269 14.25 0.37 13.94
CA VAL A 269 15.21 -0.17 12.99
C VAL A 269 16.23 0.92 12.66
N LEU A 270 17.48 0.62 12.95
CA LEU A 270 18.60 1.51 12.68
C LEU A 270 19.44 0.98 11.54
N ASP A 271 19.93 1.88 10.72
CA ASP A 271 20.91 1.61 9.68
C ASP A 271 22.32 1.92 10.21
N PHE A 272 23.20 0.92 10.22
CA PHE A 272 24.57 1.05 10.71
C PHE A 272 25.57 1.33 9.61
N ASP A 273 25.27 0.82 8.44
CA ASP A 273 26.07 0.97 7.26
C ASP A 273 25.17 0.81 6.05
N SER A 274 25.15 1.80 5.18
CA SER A 274 24.42 1.73 3.93
C SER A 274 25.16 2.45 2.83
N LEU A 275 25.30 1.74 1.72
CA LEU A 275 25.97 2.19 0.52
C LEU A 275 25.05 1.93 -0.66
N MET A 276 25.22 2.64 -1.75
CA MET A 276 24.48 2.44 -2.97
C MET A 276 25.35 1.89 -4.11
N SER A 277 24.69 1.17 -4.99
CA SER A 277 25.22 0.67 -6.25
C SER A 277 24.13 0.65 -7.30
N TYR A 278 24.49 0.48 -8.56
CA TYR A 278 23.52 0.29 -9.63
C TYR A 278 23.85 -0.95 -10.46
N TYR A 279 22.79 -1.64 -10.82
CA TYR A 279 22.84 -2.82 -11.68
C TYR A 279 22.49 -2.41 -13.11
N GLU A 280 23.38 -2.73 -14.03
CA GLU A 280 23.18 -2.56 -15.46
C GLU A 280 22.66 -3.86 -16.05
N VAL A 281 21.47 -3.79 -16.67
CA VAL A 281 20.72 -4.99 -17.08
C VAL A 281 21.39 -5.70 -18.25
N GLU A 282 21.93 -4.96 -19.22
CA GLU A 282 22.53 -5.50 -20.44
C GLU A 282 23.87 -6.17 -20.18
N SER A 283 24.75 -5.52 -19.43
CA SER A 283 26.07 -6.07 -19.09
C SER A 283 26.05 -7.04 -17.92
N GLU A 284 24.89 -7.18 -17.25
CA GLU A 284 24.73 -7.99 -16.02
C GLU A 284 25.73 -7.63 -14.92
N SER A 285 26.14 -6.36 -14.87
CA SER A 285 27.19 -5.88 -13.96
C SER A 285 26.65 -4.95 -12.88
N VAL A 286 27.34 -4.91 -11.73
CA VAL A 286 27.09 -3.95 -10.66
C VAL A 286 28.21 -2.93 -10.63
N LYS A 287 27.84 -1.66 -10.67
CA LYS A 287 28.74 -0.51 -10.63
C LYS A 287 28.43 0.38 -9.43
N THR A 288 29.32 1.30 -9.13
CA THR A 288 29.13 2.32 -8.10
C THR A 288 29.91 3.59 -8.47
N THR A 289 29.69 4.66 -7.71
CA THR A 289 30.45 5.92 -7.78
C THR A 289 30.98 6.28 -6.40
N PRO A 290 32.05 7.06 -6.27
CA PRO A 290 32.57 7.49 -4.97
C PRO A 290 31.53 8.13 -4.07
N ASP A 291 30.57 8.89 -4.63
CA ASP A 291 29.51 9.54 -3.87
C ASP A 291 28.48 8.56 -3.26
N PHE A 292 28.37 7.35 -3.77
CA PHE A 292 27.48 6.31 -3.23
C PHE A 292 28.14 5.45 -2.15
N THR A 293 29.45 5.58 -1.95
CA THR A 293 30.24 4.68 -1.11
C THR A 293 31.03 5.41 -0.03
N LYS A 294 30.62 6.62 0.33
CA LYS A 294 31.23 7.40 1.41
C LYS A 294 31.12 6.65 2.73
N LYS A 295 32.25 6.41 3.40
CA LYS A 295 32.31 5.63 4.65
C LYS A 295 31.76 6.40 5.85
N ASP A 296 31.74 7.71 5.78
CA ASP A 296 31.26 8.65 6.79
C ASP A 296 29.77 9.03 6.61
N ARG A 297 29.10 8.39 5.64
CA ARG A 297 27.66 8.61 5.39
C ARG A 297 26.90 7.29 5.25
N LEU A 298 25.58 7.38 5.45
CA LEU A 298 24.61 6.33 5.17
C LEU A 298 23.80 6.75 3.95
N GLU A 299 23.80 5.95 2.89
CA GLU A 299 23.15 6.25 1.63
C GLU A 299 22.03 5.24 1.34
N THR A 300 20.77 5.70 1.19
CA THR A 300 19.62 4.81 1.05
C THR A 300 18.45 5.45 0.30
N TYR A 301 17.42 4.67 0.00
CA TYR A 301 16.16 5.09 -0.62
C TYR A 301 16.31 5.87 -1.93
N PRO A 302 16.96 5.28 -2.95
CA PRO A 302 17.06 5.93 -4.25
C PRO A 302 15.68 6.13 -4.90
N ALA A 303 15.53 7.24 -5.66
CA ALA A 303 14.36 7.55 -6.45
C ALA A 303 14.73 8.39 -7.68
N TRP A 304 14.42 7.89 -8.87
CA TRP A 304 14.71 8.58 -10.11
C TRP A 304 13.70 9.67 -10.42
N SER A 305 14.16 10.77 -11.03
CA SER A 305 13.28 11.70 -11.72
C SER A 305 12.60 11.02 -12.91
N ALA A 306 11.41 11.52 -13.29
CA ALA A 306 10.64 10.92 -14.39
C ALA A 306 11.37 10.93 -15.73
N ASP A 307 12.26 11.89 -15.95
CA ASP A 307 13.12 12.00 -17.15
C ASP A 307 14.44 11.22 -17.06
N GLY A 308 14.73 10.61 -15.89
CA GLY A 308 15.96 9.85 -15.64
C GLY A 308 17.22 10.69 -15.44
N ARG A 309 17.14 12.03 -15.46
CA ARG A 309 18.31 12.91 -15.38
C ARG A 309 18.82 13.12 -13.96
N TYR A 310 18.02 12.85 -12.96
CA TYR A 310 18.40 13.02 -11.56
C TYR A 310 18.02 11.79 -10.74
N LEU A 311 18.94 11.40 -9.88
CA LEU A 311 18.70 10.45 -8.81
C LEU A 311 18.61 11.19 -7.49
N TYR A 312 17.46 11.07 -6.81
CA TYR A 312 17.26 11.53 -5.44
C TYR A 312 17.51 10.37 -4.48
N PHE A 313 18.07 10.63 -3.31
CA PHE A 313 18.24 9.63 -2.27
C PHE A 313 18.40 10.26 -0.89
N CYS A 314 18.36 9.44 0.15
CA CYS A 314 18.49 9.89 1.53
C CYS A 314 19.91 9.63 2.01
N SER A 315 20.52 10.63 2.67
CA SER A 315 21.91 10.60 3.11
C SER A 315 22.04 11.12 4.54
N ALA A 316 22.70 10.38 5.44
CA ALA A 316 22.93 10.81 6.82
C ALA A 316 24.39 10.69 7.21
N PRO A 317 24.93 11.61 8.03
CA PRO A 317 26.30 11.50 8.53
C PRO A 317 26.41 10.35 9.53
N VAL A 318 27.53 9.64 9.50
CA VAL A 318 27.92 8.66 10.51
C VAL A 318 28.74 9.38 11.57
N THR A 319 28.16 9.57 12.76
CA THR A 319 28.80 10.28 13.87
C THR A 319 29.39 9.36 14.94
N TRP A 320 29.29 8.04 14.74
CA TRP A 320 29.80 7.04 15.68
C TRP A 320 30.96 6.24 15.07
N PRO A 321 32.00 5.92 15.86
CA PRO A 321 33.21 5.27 15.34
C PRO A 321 33.01 3.76 15.09
N ASP A 322 32.16 3.08 15.85
CA ASP A 322 31.95 1.65 15.78
C ASP A 322 30.58 1.31 15.17
N LYS A 323 30.60 0.89 13.90
CA LYS A 323 29.39 0.47 13.17
C LYS A 323 28.85 -0.92 13.60
N THR A 324 29.42 -1.53 14.63
CA THR A 324 28.95 -2.82 15.18
C THR A 324 28.10 -2.66 16.42
N VAL A 325 28.13 -1.49 17.07
CA VAL A 325 27.39 -1.16 18.30
C VAL A 325 26.33 -0.12 18.01
N VAL A 326 25.18 -0.22 18.69
CA VAL A 326 24.14 0.83 18.64
C VAL A 326 24.70 2.08 19.30
N PRO A 327 24.80 3.22 18.60
CA PRO A 327 25.26 4.46 19.23
C PRO A 327 24.24 4.93 20.25
N GLU A 328 24.69 5.51 21.37
CA GLU A 328 23.79 6.10 22.39
C GLU A 328 22.91 7.20 21.78
N SER A 329 23.44 7.93 20.80
CA SER A 329 22.75 9.00 20.05
C SER A 329 21.93 8.52 18.86
N TYR A 330 21.49 7.28 18.83
CA TYR A 330 20.78 6.72 17.67
C TYR A 330 19.49 7.48 17.32
N ASP A 331 18.85 8.12 18.28
CA ASP A 331 17.66 8.95 18.12
C ASP A 331 17.95 10.36 17.55
N GLN A 332 19.22 10.66 17.33
CA GLN A 332 19.68 11.90 16.68
C GLN A 332 20.02 11.71 15.19
N ILE A 333 20.02 10.48 14.71
CA ILE A 333 20.33 10.18 13.29
C ILE A 333 19.20 10.72 12.41
N ARG A 334 19.51 11.68 11.56
CA ARG A 334 18.56 12.28 10.60
C ARG A 334 19.15 12.29 9.20
N TYR A 335 18.30 12.03 8.24
CA TYR A 335 18.68 11.93 6.83
C TYR A 335 18.31 13.21 6.08
N ASP A 336 19.25 13.73 5.33
CA ASP A 336 19.04 14.74 4.31
C ASP A 336 18.39 14.11 3.07
N LEU A 337 17.70 14.92 2.28
CA LEU A 337 17.36 14.58 0.90
C LEU A 337 18.38 15.22 -0.03
N VAL A 338 19.10 14.39 -0.76
CA VAL A 338 20.09 14.84 -1.74
C VAL A 338 19.76 14.34 -3.13
N ARG A 339 20.38 14.94 -4.17
CA ARG A 339 20.29 14.45 -5.54
C ARG A 339 21.63 14.56 -6.26
N THR A 340 21.76 13.79 -7.31
CA THR A 340 22.86 13.90 -8.28
C THR A 340 22.31 13.79 -9.70
N SER A 341 22.93 14.46 -10.67
CA SER A 341 22.58 14.26 -12.08
C SER A 341 23.22 12.96 -12.61
N TYR A 342 22.61 12.43 -13.65
CA TYR A 342 23.11 11.23 -14.34
C TYR A 342 22.86 11.34 -15.85
N ASP A 343 23.88 11.05 -16.61
CA ASP A 343 23.81 10.91 -18.06
C ASP A 343 23.93 9.43 -18.42
N ILE A 344 22.87 8.86 -18.96
CA ILE A 344 22.79 7.43 -19.26
C ILE A 344 23.61 7.02 -20.47
N ASP A 345 23.87 7.96 -21.41
CA ASP A 345 24.60 7.65 -22.65
C ASP A 345 26.11 7.59 -22.39
N SER A 346 26.60 8.42 -21.48
CA SER A 346 28.01 8.46 -21.08
C SER A 346 28.32 7.72 -19.78
N ASP A 347 27.32 7.21 -19.05
CA ASP A 347 27.40 6.61 -17.71
C ASP A 347 28.12 7.53 -16.70
N GLN A 348 27.80 8.83 -16.74
CA GLN A 348 28.45 9.83 -15.90
C GLN A 348 27.52 10.40 -14.84
N TRP A 349 28.02 10.45 -13.62
CA TRP A 349 27.36 11.05 -12.46
C TRP A 349 27.89 12.46 -12.22
N GLY A 350 26.97 13.38 -11.89
CA GLY A 350 27.30 14.76 -11.53
C GLY A 350 27.61 14.93 -10.04
N ALA A 351 27.80 16.17 -9.62
CA ALA A 351 27.99 16.50 -8.21
C ALA A 351 26.73 16.30 -7.37
N LEU A 352 26.91 16.03 -6.08
CA LEU A 352 25.80 15.96 -5.12
C LEU A 352 25.27 17.35 -4.80
N GLU A 353 23.95 17.47 -4.76
CA GLU A 353 23.22 18.66 -4.35
C GLU A 353 22.29 18.33 -3.18
N THR A 354 22.31 19.11 -2.12
CA THR A 354 21.32 19.01 -1.04
C THR A 354 20.02 19.66 -1.47
N VAL A 355 18.94 18.87 -1.48
CA VAL A 355 17.58 19.34 -1.80
C VAL A 355 16.88 19.84 -0.54
N LEU A 356 16.94 19.08 0.55
CA LEU A 356 16.47 19.45 1.87
C LEU A 356 17.46 18.95 2.91
N SER A 357 17.85 19.83 3.82
CA SER A 357 18.73 19.50 4.94
C SER A 357 17.92 19.05 6.16
N ALA A 358 18.36 18.00 6.81
CA ALA A 358 17.83 17.57 8.10
C ALA A 358 18.13 18.59 9.21
N GLU A 359 19.22 19.35 9.09
CA GLU A 359 19.55 20.44 10.01
C GLU A 359 18.50 21.56 9.94
N ASP A 360 18.09 21.98 8.73
CA ASP A 360 17.10 23.05 8.54
C ASP A 360 15.69 22.61 8.94
N THR A 361 15.34 21.34 8.70
CA THR A 361 13.98 20.83 8.98
C THR A 361 13.82 20.33 10.42
N GLY A 362 14.90 19.95 11.10
CA GLY A 362 14.89 19.26 12.38
C GLY A 362 14.39 17.81 12.30
N LEU A 363 14.13 17.28 11.09
CA LEU A 363 13.51 15.98 10.84
C LEU A 363 14.35 15.11 9.91
N SER A 364 14.17 13.81 9.99
CA SER A 364 14.72 12.82 9.05
C SER A 364 13.85 12.77 7.81
N ILE A 365 14.43 12.95 6.61
CA ILE A 365 13.72 13.01 5.32
C ILE A 365 13.93 11.68 4.62
N LEU A 366 12.83 10.98 4.29
CA LEU A 366 12.87 9.57 3.90
C LEU A 366 11.92 9.23 2.74
N LEU A 367 12.23 8.14 2.05
CA LEU A 367 11.37 7.52 1.04
C LEU A 367 10.93 8.49 -0.08
N PRO A 368 11.84 9.22 -0.74
CA PRO A 368 11.44 10.06 -1.86
C PRO A 368 10.79 9.23 -2.98
N ARG A 369 9.74 9.78 -3.60
CA ARG A 369 9.07 9.23 -4.78
C ARG A 369 8.64 10.39 -5.69
N ILE A 370 9.04 10.34 -6.94
CA ILE A 370 8.67 11.32 -7.95
C ILE A 370 7.44 10.80 -8.71
N SER A 371 6.46 11.69 -8.95
CA SER A 371 5.31 11.36 -9.79
C SER A 371 5.74 11.08 -11.23
N PRO A 372 5.07 10.18 -11.97
CA PRO A 372 5.42 9.86 -13.35
C PRO A 372 5.40 11.06 -14.31
N ASP A 373 4.61 12.12 -14.03
CA ASP A 373 4.62 13.38 -14.78
C ASP A 373 5.82 14.29 -14.43
N GLY A 374 6.65 13.88 -13.44
CA GLY A 374 7.84 14.62 -13.02
C GLY A 374 7.60 15.84 -12.15
N ARG A 375 6.35 16.19 -11.87
CA ARG A 375 6.00 17.42 -11.18
C ARG A 375 6.11 17.32 -9.66
N TRP A 376 5.68 16.21 -9.07
CA TRP A 376 5.55 16.07 -7.62
C TRP A 376 6.61 15.17 -7.03
N LEU A 377 7.26 15.62 -5.96
CA LEU A 377 8.08 14.79 -5.09
C LEU A 377 7.33 14.57 -3.78
N LEU A 378 6.98 13.33 -3.51
CA LEU A 378 6.34 12.86 -2.29
C LEU A 378 7.38 12.17 -1.41
N PHE A 379 7.41 12.48 -0.12
CA PHE A 379 8.38 11.92 0.83
C PHE A 379 7.80 11.91 2.25
N CYS A 380 8.44 11.15 3.15
CA CYS A 380 8.14 11.16 4.57
C CYS A 380 9.12 12.07 5.32
N MET A 381 8.65 12.69 6.41
CA MET A 381 9.54 13.19 7.45
C MET A 381 9.10 12.68 8.81
N CYS A 382 10.08 12.35 9.67
CA CYS A 382 9.87 11.92 11.05
C CYS A 382 10.97 12.45 11.96
N ASP A 383 10.81 12.25 13.25
CA ASP A 383 11.73 12.75 14.29
C ASP A 383 13.17 12.27 14.11
N TYR A 384 13.40 10.99 13.79
CA TYR A 384 14.73 10.43 13.52
C TYR A 384 14.68 9.07 12.79
N GLY A 385 15.85 8.57 12.44
CA GLY A 385 16.06 7.22 11.93
C GLY A 385 15.72 7.04 10.47
N CYS A 386 15.72 5.78 10.00
CA CYS A 386 15.53 5.41 8.61
C CYS A 386 14.23 4.65 8.33
N PHE A 387 13.44 4.30 9.37
CA PHE A 387 12.21 3.51 9.22
C PHE A 387 10.97 4.27 9.69
N PRO A 388 10.38 5.10 8.83
CA PRO A 388 9.28 5.98 9.21
C PRO A 388 8.04 5.22 9.69
N VAL A 389 7.83 3.96 9.27
CA VAL A 389 6.70 3.13 9.71
C VAL A 389 6.69 2.85 11.22
N TYR A 390 7.82 2.97 11.90
CA TYR A 390 7.93 2.81 13.36
C TYR A 390 8.00 4.15 14.11
N ARG A 391 7.71 5.26 13.42
CA ARG A 391 7.70 6.60 14.01
C ARG A 391 6.30 7.18 13.94
N HIS A 392 5.68 7.47 15.10
CA HIS A 392 4.36 8.11 15.15
C HIS A 392 4.37 9.51 14.52
N SER A 393 5.51 10.17 14.57
CA SER A 393 5.76 11.47 13.96
C SER A 393 5.90 11.43 12.43
N SER A 394 5.89 10.23 11.83
CA SER A 394 6.05 10.11 10.38
C SER A 394 4.83 10.59 9.63
N ASP A 395 5.03 11.64 8.86
CA ASP A 395 4.05 12.30 8.01
C ASP A 395 4.48 12.30 6.54
N LEU A 396 3.50 12.39 5.65
CA LEU A 396 3.71 12.62 4.23
C LEU A 396 3.83 14.11 3.93
N TYR A 397 4.81 14.44 3.10
CA TYR A 397 5.08 15.79 2.60
C TYR A 397 5.18 15.77 1.09
N MET A 398 4.84 16.90 0.45
CA MET A 398 4.91 17.03 -1.00
C MET A 398 5.55 18.35 -1.42
N MET A 399 6.36 18.28 -2.48
CA MET A 399 7.07 19.39 -3.11
C MET A 399 6.69 19.48 -4.59
N ASP A 400 6.50 20.69 -5.11
CA ASP A 400 6.33 20.96 -6.54
C ASP A 400 7.71 21.17 -7.18
N LEU A 401 8.20 20.17 -7.92
CA LEU A 401 9.51 20.22 -8.56
C LEU A 401 9.56 21.18 -9.75
N GLU A 402 8.41 21.41 -10.41
CA GLU A 402 8.33 22.37 -11.49
C GLU A 402 8.46 23.81 -10.94
N ALA A 403 7.76 24.11 -9.86
CA ALA A 403 7.91 25.39 -9.16
C ALA A 403 9.33 25.56 -8.59
N ALA A 404 9.93 24.50 -8.05
CA ALA A 404 11.31 24.52 -7.57
C ALA A 404 12.31 24.82 -8.69
N LYS A 405 12.13 24.25 -9.87
CA LYS A 405 12.95 24.53 -11.05
C LYS A 405 12.85 25.99 -11.53
N GLN A 406 11.64 26.56 -11.46
CA GLN A 406 11.40 27.95 -11.89
C GLN A 406 11.94 28.97 -10.88
N THR A 407 11.85 28.67 -9.59
CA THR A 407 12.19 29.63 -8.51
C THR A 407 13.57 29.44 -7.90
N GLY A 408 14.21 28.30 -8.14
CA GLY A 408 15.43 27.87 -7.46
C GLY A 408 15.23 27.53 -5.97
N GLN A 409 13.97 27.40 -5.49
CA GLN A 409 13.66 27.15 -4.09
C GLN A 409 12.87 25.85 -3.93
N TYR A 410 13.32 24.95 -3.06
CA TYR A 410 12.66 23.69 -2.71
C TYR A 410 11.62 23.91 -1.60
N LYS A 411 10.42 24.40 -1.99
CA LYS A 411 9.30 24.58 -1.05
C LYS A 411 8.49 23.29 -0.95
N TYR A 412 8.22 22.85 0.27
CA TYR A 412 7.42 21.67 0.55
C TYR A 412 6.29 21.99 1.53
N ARG A 413 5.32 21.11 1.61
CA ARG A 413 4.22 21.22 2.56
C ARG A 413 3.88 19.87 3.18
N ARG A 414 3.50 19.87 4.45
CA ARG A 414 2.88 18.72 5.10
C ARG A 414 1.49 18.50 4.50
N LEU A 415 1.11 17.25 4.23
CA LEU A 415 -0.19 16.95 3.67
C LEU A 415 -1.28 16.90 4.75
N ASP A 416 -2.45 17.46 4.44
CA ASP A 416 -3.61 17.48 5.36
C ASP A 416 -4.21 16.08 5.60
N ILE A 417 -3.82 15.10 4.79
CA ILE A 417 -4.27 13.71 4.90
C ILE A 417 -3.55 12.90 5.97
N ASN A 418 -2.52 13.46 6.60
CA ASN A 418 -1.79 12.82 7.69
C ASN A 418 -2.68 12.61 8.92
N SER A 419 -2.32 11.65 9.75
CA SER A 419 -3.00 11.35 11.00
C SER A 419 -2.10 11.61 12.21
N SER A 420 -2.52 11.22 13.39
CA SER A 420 -1.67 11.20 14.60
C SER A 420 -0.80 9.94 14.71
N LYS A 421 -0.77 9.12 13.67
CA LYS A 421 -0.01 7.87 13.60
C LYS A 421 0.87 7.89 12.36
N SER A 422 1.76 6.88 12.24
CA SER A 422 2.69 6.77 11.12
C SER A 422 1.98 6.68 9.76
N GLU A 423 2.42 7.53 8.83
CA GLU A 423 2.25 7.40 7.38
C GLU A 423 3.60 7.07 6.74
N SER A 424 3.62 6.10 5.81
CA SER A 424 4.87 5.64 5.20
C SER A 424 4.65 4.83 3.93
N TRP A 425 5.73 4.39 3.27
CA TRP A 425 5.68 3.48 2.12
C TRP A 425 4.64 3.90 1.08
N HIS A 426 4.88 4.99 0.42
CA HIS A 426 3.98 5.57 -0.56
C HIS A 426 4.47 5.37 -1.99
N SER A 427 3.54 5.42 -2.95
CA SER A 427 3.82 5.45 -4.39
C SER A 427 2.73 6.19 -5.15
N PHE A 428 3.05 6.63 -6.39
CA PHE A 428 2.11 7.24 -7.31
C PHE A 428 1.52 6.21 -8.28
N SER A 429 0.31 6.50 -8.79
CA SER A 429 -0.23 5.86 -9.99
C SER A 429 0.48 6.32 -11.25
N SER A 430 0.38 5.53 -12.32
CA SER A 430 1.01 5.82 -13.62
C SER A 430 0.58 7.17 -14.22
N ASN A 431 -0.62 7.64 -13.90
CA ASN A 431 -1.17 8.91 -14.36
C ASN A 431 -0.92 10.08 -13.39
N SER A 432 -0.17 9.88 -12.30
CA SER A 432 0.16 10.89 -11.28
C SER A 432 -1.05 11.48 -10.53
N ARG A 433 -2.24 10.87 -10.64
CA ARG A 433 -3.48 11.37 -10.03
C ARG A 433 -3.85 10.65 -8.73
N TRP A 434 -3.21 9.54 -8.43
CA TRP A 434 -3.46 8.76 -7.23
C TRP A 434 -2.17 8.50 -6.51
N ILE A 435 -2.26 8.51 -5.19
CA ILE A 435 -1.21 8.00 -4.30
C ILE A 435 -1.78 6.87 -3.46
N VAL A 436 -0.94 5.90 -3.19
CA VAL A 436 -1.18 4.88 -2.18
C VAL A 436 -0.11 4.95 -1.11
N PHE A 437 -0.48 4.69 0.13
CA PHE A 437 0.45 4.72 1.25
C PHE A 437 0.01 3.79 2.37
N SER A 438 0.95 3.43 3.23
CA SER A 438 0.71 2.65 4.44
C SER A 438 0.47 3.57 5.63
N SER A 439 -0.59 3.33 6.40
CA SER A 439 -0.89 4.11 7.59
C SER A 439 -1.28 3.22 8.76
N LYS A 440 -0.89 3.60 9.97
CA LYS A 440 -1.29 2.98 11.23
C LYS A 440 -2.50 3.64 11.88
N ARG A 441 -3.19 4.57 11.22
CA ARG A 441 -4.27 5.41 11.78
C ARG A 441 -5.42 4.64 12.42
N ASP A 442 -5.73 3.43 11.95
CA ASP A 442 -6.86 2.64 12.48
C ASP A 442 -6.55 2.04 13.85
N SER A 443 -5.35 1.46 14.03
CA SER A 443 -5.04 0.65 15.22
C SER A 443 -3.79 1.10 15.98
N GLY A 444 -2.94 1.93 15.38
CA GLY A 444 -1.61 2.27 15.91
C GLY A 444 -0.58 1.15 15.76
N VAL A 445 -0.99 -0.07 15.41
CA VAL A 445 -0.12 -1.26 15.32
C VAL A 445 0.01 -1.75 13.88
N PHE A 446 -1.12 -2.04 13.25
CA PHE A 446 -1.15 -2.62 11.90
C PHE A 446 -1.22 -1.51 10.85
N THR A 447 -0.29 -1.54 9.90
CA THR A 447 -0.45 -0.69 8.72
C THR A 447 -1.55 -1.22 7.82
N ARG A 448 -2.35 -0.28 7.27
CA ARG A 448 -3.35 -0.51 6.23
C ARG A 448 -3.00 0.33 5.02
N THR A 449 -3.40 -0.11 3.85
CA THR A 449 -3.23 0.68 2.62
C THR A 449 -4.35 1.69 2.49
N TYR A 450 -3.98 2.92 2.21
CA TYR A 450 -4.87 4.04 1.92
C TYR A 450 -4.63 4.55 0.51
N ILE A 451 -5.67 5.04 -0.13
CA ILE A 451 -5.70 5.56 -1.49
C ILE A 451 -6.18 7.00 -1.42
N ALA A 452 -5.46 7.94 -2.01
CA ALA A 452 -5.86 9.34 -2.05
C ALA A 452 -5.72 9.93 -3.47
N TYR A 453 -6.67 10.79 -3.83
CA TYR A 453 -6.65 11.51 -5.09
C TYR A 453 -5.77 12.76 -4.99
N VAL A 454 -4.96 12.99 -6.01
CA VAL A 454 -4.14 14.19 -6.19
C VAL A 454 -4.69 14.96 -7.38
N ASP A 455 -5.30 16.11 -7.15
CA ASP A 455 -5.84 16.93 -8.24
C ASP A 455 -4.73 17.66 -9.01
N LYS A 456 -5.10 18.35 -10.09
CA LYS A 456 -4.17 19.07 -10.97
C LYS A 456 -3.41 20.20 -10.26
N SER A 457 -3.96 20.74 -9.17
CA SER A 457 -3.29 21.75 -8.35
C SER A 457 -2.30 21.15 -7.34
N GLY A 458 -2.29 19.82 -7.22
CA GLY A 458 -1.51 19.09 -6.24
C GLY A 458 -2.21 18.92 -4.89
N LYS A 459 -3.45 19.38 -4.71
CA LYS A 459 -4.20 19.12 -3.50
C LYS A 459 -4.47 17.62 -3.38
N VAL A 460 -4.13 17.07 -2.22
CA VAL A 460 -4.40 15.68 -1.88
C VAL A 460 -5.71 15.62 -1.08
N HIS A 461 -6.68 14.87 -1.60
CA HIS A 461 -8.01 14.73 -1.02
C HIS A 461 -8.04 13.69 0.08
N LYS A 462 -9.08 13.72 0.93
CA LYS A 462 -9.28 12.74 2.02
C LYS A 462 -9.10 11.31 1.50
N PRO A 463 -8.22 10.51 2.10
CA PRO A 463 -7.96 9.16 1.64
C PRO A 463 -9.08 8.20 2.01
N ILE A 464 -9.26 7.17 1.19
CA ILE A 464 -10.07 6.00 1.50
C ILE A 464 -9.16 4.83 1.90
N ARG A 465 -9.59 4.04 2.87
CA ARG A 465 -8.95 2.74 3.16
C ARG A 465 -9.23 1.78 2.01
N LEU A 466 -8.23 0.95 1.63
CA LEU A 466 -8.40 -0.08 0.59
C LEU A 466 -9.67 -0.90 0.83
N PRO A 467 -10.68 -0.84 -0.08
CA PRO A 467 -11.96 -1.47 0.14
C PRO A 467 -11.84 -2.99 0.26
N GLN A 468 -12.61 -3.61 1.13
CA GLN A 468 -12.70 -5.05 1.27
C GLN A 468 -14.12 -5.54 0.96
N LYS A 469 -14.24 -6.81 0.52
CA LYS A 469 -15.57 -7.42 0.31
C LYS A 469 -16.38 -7.38 1.60
N ASP A 470 -15.80 -7.82 2.71
CA ASP A 470 -16.34 -7.60 4.04
C ASP A 470 -15.81 -6.28 4.59
N PRO A 471 -16.64 -5.26 4.84
CA PRO A 471 -16.20 -3.97 5.36
C PRO A 471 -15.60 -4.06 6.78
N ALA A 472 -15.92 -5.10 7.55
CA ALA A 472 -15.36 -5.37 8.89
C ALA A 472 -14.04 -6.20 8.85
N TYR A 473 -13.56 -6.58 7.67
CA TYR A 473 -12.36 -7.43 7.50
C TYR A 473 -11.17 -6.97 8.34
N TYR A 474 -10.92 -5.67 8.41
CA TYR A 474 -9.75 -5.16 9.12
C TYR A 474 -9.88 -5.18 10.64
N ASP A 475 -11.07 -5.38 11.20
CA ASP A 475 -11.29 -5.44 12.65
C ASP A 475 -10.66 -6.68 13.28
N SER A 476 -10.59 -7.79 12.52
CA SER A 476 -9.94 -9.04 12.92
C SER A 476 -8.63 -9.37 12.19
N CYS A 477 -8.23 -8.51 11.25
CA CYS A 477 -7.07 -8.77 10.40
C CYS A 477 -5.75 -8.50 11.13
N LEU A 478 -4.97 -9.54 11.36
CA LEU A 478 -3.65 -9.48 12.01
C LEU A 478 -2.47 -9.28 11.04
N TRP A 479 -2.73 -9.00 9.78
CA TRP A 479 -1.70 -8.72 8.79
C TRP A 479 -1.35 -7.24 8.74
N THR A 480 -0.09 -6.94 8.51
CA THR A 480 0.41 -5.61 8.16
C THR A 480 0.55 -5.53 6.65
N TYR A 481 -0.05 -4.52 6.03
CA TYR A 481 0.04 -4.20 4.62
C TYR A 481 1.09 -3.10 4.43
N SER A 482 2.09 -3.31 3.59
CA SER A 482 3.17 -2.34 3.42
C SER A 482 3.72 -2.34 1.99
N VAL A 483 4.48 -1.31 1.67
CA VAL A 483 5.11 -1.10 0.37
C VAL A 483 4.09 -1.24 -0.76
N PRO A 484 2.98 -0.47 -0.74
CA PRO A 484 2.00 -0.53 -1.82
C PRO A 484 2.56 0.15 -3.07
N GLU A 485 2.44 -0.52 -4.22
CA GLU A 485 2.73 0.04 -5.55
C GLU A 485 1.57 -0.18 -6.50
N LEU A 486 1.15 0.89 -7.17
CA LEU A 486 0.14 0.84 -8.21
C LEU A 486 0.78 0.40 -9.53
N VAL A 487 0.12 -0.52 -10.23
CA VAL A 487 0.57 -1.03 -11.52
C VAL A 487 -0.59 -1.15 -12.51
N THR A 488 -0.30 -0.96 -13.79
CA THR A 488 -1.31 -0.91 -14.86
C THR A 488 -1.91 -2.27 -15.19
N GLU A 489 -1.16 -3.36 -14.98
CA GLU A 489 -1.52 -4.73 -15.33
C GLU A 489 -1.15 -5.70 -14.20
N PRO A 490 -1.68 -6.94 -14.20
CA PRO A 490 -1.27 -7.96 -13.24
C PRO A 490 0.13 -8.50 -13.55
N VAL A 491 0.87 -8.88 -12.52
CA VAL A 491 2.07 -9.72 -12.65
C VAL A 491 1.62 -11.11 -13.12
N ARG A 492 2.09 -11.52 -14.30
CA ARG A 492 1.65 -12.78 -14.97
C ARG A 492 2.51 -13.98 -14.60
N VAL A 493 3.75 -13.74 -14.18
CA VAL A 493 4.66 -14.83 -13.78
C VAL A 493 4.11 -15.56 -12.57
N THR A 494 4.01 -16.89 -12.68
CA THR A 494 3.43 -17.70 -11.61
C THR A 494 4.36 -17.83 -10.42
N ARG A 495 3.78 -17.90 -9.23
CA ARG A 495 4.50 -18.10 -7.96
C ARG A 495 5.32 -19.39 -7.96
N GLU A 496 4.84 -20.45 -8.65
CA GLU A 496 5.55 -21.72 -8.81
C GLU A 496 6.85 -21.53 -9.60
N LYS A 497 6.82 -20.74 -10.68
CA LYS A 497 8.02 -20.40 -11.47
C LYS A 497 8.99 -19.58 -10.65
N LEU A 498 8.52 -18.52 -9.99
CA LEU A 498 9.37 -17.69 -9.12
C LEU A 498 10.00 -18.52 -7.98
N GLY A 499 9.21 -19.33 -7.28
CA GLY A 499 9.72 -20.19 -6.21
C GLY A 499 10.73 -21.24 -6.68
N ARG A 500 10.55 -21.80 -7.89
CA ARG A 500 11.52 -22.71 -8.51
C ARG A 500 12.84 -22.02 -8.75
N ILE A 501 12.82 -20.80 -9.28
CA ILE A 501 14.04 -20.03 -9.57
C ILE A 501 14.76 -19.64 -8.27
N VAL A 502 14.03 -19.25 -7.22
CA VAL A 502 14.65 -19.00 -5.90
C VAL A 502 15.42 -20.22 -5.41
N ARG A 503 14.84 -21.42 -5.52
CA ARG A 503 15.47 -22.67 -5.06
C ARG A 503 16.57 -23.17 -6.00
N GLY A 504 16.57 -22.75 -7.26
CA GLY A 504 17.57 -23.13 -8.25
C GLY A 504 18.97 -22.62 -7.91
N SER A 505 19.99 -23.35 -8.35
CA SER A 505 21.41 -22.98 -8.21
C SER A 505 21.87 -21.98 -9.27
N GLU A 506 21.17 -21.94 -10.41
CA GLU A 506 21.50 -21.03 -11.51
C GLU A 506 21.25 -19.59 -11.10
N LYS A 507 22.27 -18.76 -11.27
CA LYS A 507 22.23 -17.33 -10.96
C LYS A 507 23.26 -16.55 -11.77
N ILE A 508 22.93 -15.31 -12.08
CA ILE A 508 23.89 -14.32 -12.59
C ILE A 508 24.88 -14.02 -11.45
N SER A 509 26.13 -14.30 -11.66
CA SER A 509 27.19 -13.98 -10.70
C SER A 509 27.64 -12.55 -10.92
N VAL A 510 27.42 -11.69 -9.93
CA VAL A 510 27.85 -10.31 -9.97
C VAL A 510 28.96 -10.07 -8.96
N LYS A 511 29.98 -9.29 -9.36
CA LYS A 511 31.00 -8.79 -8.44
C LYS A 511 30.51 -7.48 -7.84
N MET A 512 30.34 -7.47 -6.50
CA MET A 512 29.98 -6.24 -5.80
C MET A 512 31.22 -5.33 -5.70
N PRO A 513 31.11 -4.09 -6.18
CA PRO A 513 32.24 -3.13 -6.12
C PRO A 513 32.41 -2.50 -4.72
N ILE A 514 31.50 -2.81 -3.78
CA ILE A 514 31.49 -2.26 -2.43
C ILE A 514 31.84 -3.33 -1.41
N THR A 515 32.66 -2.95 -0.43
CA THR A 515 32.95 -3.77 0.74
C THR A 515 32.34 -3.13 1.96
N MET A 516 31.34 -3.76 2.53
CA MET A 516 30.74 -3.35 3.80
C MET A 516 31.57 -3.95 4.94
N ALA A 517 31.65 -3.23 6.07
CA ALA A 517 32.26 -3.74 7.28
C ALA A 517 31.60 -5.08 7.67
N THR A 518 32.38 -6.14 7.81
CA THR A 518 31.88 -7.44 8.28
C THR A 518 31.90 -7.41 9.80
N PRO A 519 30.79 -7.65 10.52
CA PRO A 519 30.82 -7.80 11.95
C PRO A 519 31.78 -8.93 12.32
N LYS A 520 32.57 -8.75 13.36
CA LYS A 520 33.40 -9.83 13.89
C LYS A 520 32.50 -10.98 14.35
N ALA A 521 32.84 -12.20 13.95
CA ALA A 521 32.13 -13.40 14.41
C ALA A 521 32.18 -13.46 15.94
N GLY A 522 31.02 -13.52 16.60
CA GLY A 522 30.88 -13.53 18.06
C GLY A 522 30.47 -12.21 18.72
N GLU A 523 30.51 -11.05 18.02
CA GLU A 523 30.12 -9.75 18.58
C GLU A 523 28.69 -9.30 18.20
N LEU A 524 28.04 -10.02 17.30
CA LEU A 524 26.61 -9.86 17.07
C LEU A 524 25.88 -10.89 17.89
N PRO A 525 25.00 -10.49 18.82
CA PRO A 525 24.05 -11.45 19.34
C PRO A 525 23.30 -12.04 18.14
N ASP A 526 22.92 -13.31 18.23
CA ASP A 526 22.09 -14.06 17.25
C ASP A 526 20.81 -13.33 16.81
N SER A 527 20.58 -12.14 17.33
CA SER A 527 19.49 -11.22 17.04
C SER A 527 19.40 -10.76 15.57
N GLN A 528 20.37 -11.07 14.72
CA GLN A 528 20.18 -10.85 13.28
C GLN A 528 19.20 -11.84 12.66
N GLU A 529 18.98 -12.99 13.29
CA GLU A 529 17.97 -13.97 12.90
C GLU A 529 17.33 -14.62 14.13
N PRO A 530 16.46 -13.91 14.89
CA PRO A 530 15.82 -14.47 16.09
C PRO A 530 14.99 -15.76 15.84
N TRP A 531 14.73 -16.08 14.57
CA TRP A 531 14.01 -17.26 14.10
C TRP A 531 14.90 -18.45 13.78
N GLN A 532 16.23 -18.34 13.80
CA GLN A 532 17.08 -19.51 13.63
C GLN A 532 17.17 -20.37 14.89
N THR A 533 16.85 -19.82 16.06
CA THR A 533 16.87 -20.54 17.34
C THR A 533 15.61 -21.34 17.65
N GLU A 534 14.52 -21.18 16.89
CA GLU A 534 13.33 -22.00 17.02
C GLU A 534 13.29 -23.13 15.95
N ARG A 535 14.38 -23.85 15.82
CA ARG A 535 14.37 -25.14 15.14
C ARG A 535 14.29 -26.23 16.21
N GLU A 536 13.04 -26.58 16.55
CA GLU A 536 12.66 -27.93 16.93
C GLU A 536 11.19 -28.15 16.59
#